data_3327dd39a53f5cadab6f165ee79cc84b
#
_entry.id   3327dd39a53f5cadab6f165ee79cc84b
#
_cell.length_a   1.000
_cell.length_b   1.000
_cell.length_c   1.000
_cell.angle_alpha   90.00
_cell.angle_beta   90.00
_cell.angle_gamma   90.00
#
_symmetry.space_group_name_H-M   'P 1'
#
loop_
_entity.id
_entity.type
_entity.pdbx_description
1 polymer ?
#
loop_
_entity_poly.entity_id
_entity_poly.type
_entity_poly.pdbx_seq_one_letter_code
_entity_poly.pdbx_strand_id
1 'polypeptide(L)'
;LEPELPGRTTAVPQTHETDLLIVGAGPAGLFGAYYAGFRGMSVTLVDSLPEIGGQVSALYPEKAILDVAGFPTIKGRELVNALVEQAASAKPTYLLNRTANALTVDDDGVTMGLDDGTEVRAKVVIVTAGIGKFTPRPLPAGDGWEDRGLVFFVPSFDEYVGKDVVIVGGGDSAFDWAHQLDGIANSITLVHRRDQFRAHQATVDAVLASKADVVTKAQVTALLGDGHVEKVEITKDDGEVLVKPAQAVVAALGFVADLSAMKDWGLEFDKRHIKVDTATRTNLPRVFAAGDITEYEGKVRLIAVGFGEVATAVNNAAPLIFPDQGVFPGHSSEGS
;
A
#
# COMPACT_ATOMS: atom_id res chain seq x y z
N LEU A 1 -40.28 28.81 -16.39
CA LEU A 1 -38.88 28.64 -16.85
C LEU A 1 -38.07 28.11 -15.68
N GLU A 2 -37.90 26.77 -15.62
CA GLU A 2 -36.98 26.11 -14.71
C GLU A 2 -35.56 26.29 -15.25
N PRO A 3 -34.53 26.48 -14.39
CA PRO A 3 -33.17 26.55 -14.85
C PRO A 3 -32.66 25.15 -15.21
N GLU A 4 -32.17 24.99 -16.43
CA GLU A 4 -31.44 23.81 -16.88
C GLU A 4 -30.19 23.63 -16.03
N LEU A 5 -30.04 22.46 -15.38
CA LEU A 5 -28.82 22.04 -14.73
C LEU A 5 -27.73 21.82 -15.77
N PRO A 6 -26.48 22.27 -15.55
CA PRO A 6 -25.40 22.07 -16.51
C PRO A 6 -25.15 20.57 -16.69
N GLY A 7 -25.22 20.14 -17.96
CA GLY A 7 -25.02 18.76 -18.35
C GLY A 7 -23.69 18.21 -17.87
N ARG A 8 -23.73 17.01 -17.25
CA ARG A 8 -22.55 16.18 -17.06
C ARG A 8 -21.91 15.96 -18.42
N THR A 9 -20.77 16.57 -18.65
CA THR A 9 -19.89 16.23 -19.77
C THR A 9 -19.44 14.79 -19.54
N THR A 10 -20.02 13.85 -20.27
CA THR A 10 -19.52 12.47 -20.33
C THR A 10 -18.16 12.56 -21.02
N ALA A 11 -17.08 12.48 -20.23
CA ALA A 11 -15.75 12.33 -20.79
C ALA A 11 -15.75 11.09 -21.69
N VAL A 12 -15.24 11.24 -22.92
CA VAL A 12 -15.07 10.11 -23.84
C VAL A 12 -14.12 9.14 -23.15
N PRO A 13 -14.50 7.84 -23.03
CA PRO A 13 -13.61 6.84 -22.43
C PRO A 13 -12.24 6.88 -23.11
N GLN A 14 -11.18 7.09 -22.33
CA GLN A 14 -9.83 7.03 -22.87
C GLN A 14 -9.40 5.56 -22.92
N THR A 15 -8.90 5.13 -24.06
CA THR A 15 -8.31 3.80 -24.22
C THR A 15 -6.78 3.95 -24.24
N HIS A 16 -6.11 3.23 -23.33
CA HIS A 16 -4.65 3.10 -23.30
C HIS A 16 -4.26 1.73 -23.84
N GLU A 17 -3.25 1.68 -24.71
CA GLU A 17 -2.70 0.43 -25.24
C GLU A 17 -1.27 0.25 -24.71
N THR A 18 -0.93 -0.98 -24.30
CA THR A 18 0.38 -1.34 -23.76
C THR A 18 0.67 -2.82 -24.00
N ASP A 19 1.92 -3.23 -23.97
CA ASP A 19 2.26 -4.66 -24.01
C ASP A 19 1.94 -5.33 -22.68
N LEU A 20 2.31 -4.69 -21.58
CA LEU A 20 2.11 -5.18 -20.23
C LEU A 20 1.37 -4.17 -19.37
N LEU A 21 0.28 -4.60 -18.76
CA LEU A 21 -0.40 -3.89 -17.68
C LEU A 21 0.05 -4.46 -16.33
N ILE A 22 0.40 -3.60 -15.39
CA ILE A 22 0.66 -3.95 -14.00
C ILE A 22 -0.40 -3.29 -13.12
N VAL A 23 -1.12 -4.07 -12.32
CA VAL A 23 -2.11 -3.58 -11.37
C VAL A 23 -1.48 -3.55 -9.97
N GLY A 24 -1.14 -2.35 -9.51
CA GLY A 24 -0.43 -2.08 -8.27
C GLY A 24 0.95 -1.46 -8.51
N ALA A 25 1.16 -0.22 -8.08
CA ALA A 25 2.42 0.53 -8.19
C ALA A 25 3.25 0.49 -6.89
N GLY A 26 3.11 -0.59 -6.11
CA GLY A 26 3.98 -0.90 -4.98
C GLY A 26 5.36 -1.40 -5.41
N PRO A 27 6.24 -1.80 -4.46
CA PRO A 27 7.61 -2.23 -4.77
C PRO A 27 7.70 -3.32 -5.85
N ALA A 28 6.86 -4.36 -5.77
CA ALA A 28 6.83 -5.43 -6.78
C ALA A 28 6.42 -4.90 -8.17
N GLY A 29 5.39 -4.02 -8.23
CA GLY A 29 4.94 -3.43 -9.49
C GLY A 29 6.00 -2.54 -10.14
N LEU A 30 6.68 -1.71 -9.34
CA LEU A 30 7.76 -0.83 -9.82
C LEU A 30 8.95 -1.63 -10.36
N PHE A 31 9.38 -2.67 -9.64
CA PHE A 31 10.43 -3.54 -10.14
C PHE A 31 9.99 -4.31 -11.39
N GLY A 32 8.72 -4.73 -11.45
CA GLY A 32 8.11 -5.33 -12.64
C GLY A 32 8.14 -4.42 -13.84
N ALA A 33 7.87 -3.12 -13.66
CA ALA A 33 7.96 -2.13 -14.72
C ALA A 33 9.38 -1.98 -15.27
N TYR A 34 10.38 -1.88 -14.38
CA TYR A 34 11.78 -1.89 -14.78
C TYR A 34 12.12 -3.14 -15.62
N TYR A 35 11.76 -4.30 -15.09
CA TYR A 35 12.15 -5.56 -15.71
C TYR A 35 11.43 -5.81 -17.04
N ALA A 36 10.19 -5.34 -17.17
CA ALA A 36 9.46 -5.35 -18.44
C ALA A 36 10.12 -4.44 -19.50
N GLY A 37 10.59 -3.26 -19.11
CA GLY A 37 11.40 -2.40 -19.99
C GLY A 37 12.70 -3.04 -20.43
N PHE A 38 13.38 -3.78 -19.53
CA PHE A 38 14.54 -4.60 -19.87
C PHE A 38 14.21 -5.66 -20.94
N ARG A 39 12.97 -6.18 -20.94
CA ARG A 39 12.47 -7.11 -21.97
C ARG A 39 11.92 -6.41 -23.23
N GLY A 40 12.01 -5.09 -23.32
CA GLY A 40 11.53 -4.29 -24.48
C GLY A 40 10.01 -4.11 -24.53
N MET A 41 9.30 -4.32 -23.41
CA MET A 41 7.84 -4.15 -23.33
C MET A 41 7.50 -2.71 -23.00
N SER A 42 6.44 -2.18 -23.63
CA SER A 42 5.74 -0.99 -23.14
C SER A 42 4.92 -1.36 -21.89
N VAL A 43 4.89 -0.47 -20.88
CA VAL A 43 4.30 -0.77 -19.57
C VAL A 43 3.37 0.34 -19.11
N THR A 44 2.20 -0.05 -18.64
CA THR A 44 1.30 0.83 -17.90
C THR A 44 1.07 0.26 -16.50
N LEU A 45 1.18 1.10 -15.47
CA LEU A 45 0.82 0.75 -14.09
C LEU A 45 -0.48 1.48 -13.71
N VAL A 46 -1.38 0.75 -13.06
CA VAL A 46 -2.61 1.28 -12.47
C VAL A 46 -2.55 1.11 -10.97
N ASP A 47 -2.85 2.16 -10.21
CA ASP A 47 -2.95 2.07 -8.75
C ASP A 47 -4.12 2.92 -8.23
N SER A 48 -4.82 2.40 -7.23
CA SER A 48 -5.92 3.09 -6.55
C SER A 48 -5.47 4.22 -5.64
N LEU A 49 -4.19 4.24 -5.27
CA LEU A 49 -3.59 5.30 -4.48
C LEU A 49 -3.21 6.51 -5.36
N PRO A 50 -3.22 7.72 -4.79
CA PRO A 50 -2.80 8.94 -5.51
C PRO A 50 -1.28 9.02 -5.71
N GLU A 51 -0.51 8.21 -4.98
CA GLU A 51 0.95 8.21 -4.99
C GLU A 51 1.52 6.83 -5.29
N ILE A 52 2.71 6.82 -5.89
CA ILE A 52 3.47 5.61 -6.18
C ILE A 52 4.08 5.04 -4.89
N GLY A 53 4.26 3.72 -4.82
CA GLY A 53 4.92 3.02 -3.73
C GLY A 53 4.00 2.11 -2.91
N GLY A 54 2.69 2.14 -3.17
CA GLY A 54 1.72 1.24 -2.54
C GLY A 54 1.73 1.35 -1.02
N GLN A 55 1.69 0.20 -0.34
CA GLN A 55 1.69 0.13 1.13
C GLN A 55 2.91 0.82 1.76
N VAL A 56 4.08 0.78 1.12
CA VAL A 56 5.31 1.34 1.68
C VAL A 56 5.21 2.86 1.81
N SER A 57 4.77 3.55 0.75
CA SER A 57 4.55 5.00 0.81
C SER A 57 3.38 5.37 1.71
N ALA A 58 2.28 4.62 1.63
CA ALA A 58 1.05 4.97 2.32
C ALA A 58 1.09 4.69 3.83
N LEU A 59 1.78 3.64 4.29
CA LEU A 59 1.67 3.16 5.65
C LEU A 59 2.93 3.35 6.50
N TYR A 60 4.12 3.25 5.89
CA TYR A 60 5.38 3.24 6.64
C TYR A 60 6.58 3.84 5.87
N PRO A 61 6.44 5.04 5.29
CA PRO A 61 7.52 5.65 4.48
C PRO A 61 8.80 5.91 5.28
N GLU A 62 8.70 6.18 6.57
CA GLU A 62 9.83 6.47 7.46
C GLU A 62 10.36 5.23 8.19
N LYS A 63 9.68 4.09 8.08
CA LYS A 63 10.11 2.84 8.74
C LYS A 63 11.39 2.31 8.11
N ALA A 64 12.35 1.93 8.95
CA ALA A 64 13.54 1.19 8.53
C ALA A 64 13.14 -0.24 8.13
N ILE A 65 13.50 -0.63 6.91
CA ILE A 65 13.32 -1.96 6.35
C ILE A 65 14.68 -2.67 6.37
N LEU A 66 14.73 -3.87 6.93
CA LEU A 66 15.99 -4.59 7.20
C LEU A 66 16.14 -5.86 6.32
N ASP A 67 15.11 -6.21 5.56
CA ASP A 67 15.00 -7.48 4.85
C ASP A 67 14.90 -7.32 3.31
N VAL A 68 15.43 -6.21 2.79
CA VAL A 68 15.63 -6.01 1.35
C VAL A 68 17.09 -6.29 1.01
N ALA A 69 17.32 -7.29 0.18
CA ALA A 69 18.65 -7.71 -0.22
C ALA A 69 19.45 -6.55 -0.84
N GLY A 70 20.72 -6.41 -0.45
CA GLY A 70 21.61 -5.33 -0.89
C GLY A 70 21.60 -4.09 0.00
N PHE A 71 20.66 -3.96 0.94
CA PHE A 71 20.59 -2.88 1.90
C PHE A 71 20.63 -3.42 3.34
N PRO A 72 21.66 -3.10 4.15
CA PRO A 72 21.65 -3.43 5.59
C PRO A 72 20.45 -2.81 6.32
N THR A 73 20.05 -1.63 5.88
CA THR A 73 18.84 -0.92 6.27
C THR A 73 18.50 0.11 5.19
N ILE A 74 17.23 0.32 4.93
CA ILE A 74 16.74 1.37 4.03
C ILE A 74 15.39 1.86 4.53
N LYS A 75 15.12 3.17 4.47
CA LYS A 75 13.78 3.68 4.77
C LYS A 75 12.81 3.33 3.64
N GLY A 76 11.53 3.14 3.99
CA GLY A 76 10.49 2.86 3.01
C GLY A 76 10.47 3.87 1.86
N ARG A 77 10.52 5.17 2.17
CA ARG A 77 10.60 6.25 1.18
C ARG A 77 11.80 6.15 0.25
N GLU A 78 12.98 5.85 0.81
CA GLU A 78 14.21 5.72 0.04
C GLU A 78 14.16 4.53 -0.92
N LEU A 79 13.60 3.41 -0.45
CA LEU A 79 13.39 2.23 -1.28
C LEU A 79 12.44 2.54 -2.46
N VAL A 80 11.32 3.20 -2.20
CA VAL A 80 10.38 3.58 -3.26
C VAL A 80 11.03 4.52 -4.27
N ASN A 81 11.75 5.54 -3.80
CA ASN A 81 12.45 6.47 -4.69
C ASN A 81 13.46 5.75 -5.60
N ALA A 82 14.25 4.84 -5.05
CA ALA A 82 15.20 4.04 -5.81
C ALA A 82 14.51 3.13 -6.85
N LEU A 83 13.37 2.52 -6.51
CA LEU A 83 12.59 1.71 -7.44
C LEU A 83 11.94 2.55 -8.55
N VAL A 84 11.47 3.76 -8.25
CA VAL A 84 10.94 4.71 -9.25
C VAL A 84 12.04 5.13 -10.21
N GLU A 85 13.23 5.48 -9.70
CA GLU A 85 14.40 5.81 -10.53
C GLU A 85 14.78 4.63 -11.42
N GLN A 86 14.81 3.42 -10.89
CA GLN A 86 15.09 2.21 -11.66
C GLN A 86 14.03 1.97 -12.75
N ALA A 87 12.74 2.12 -12.43
CA ALA A 87 11.64 1.95 -13.37
C ALA A 87 11.60 3.02 -14.46
N ALA A 88 12.16 4.21 -14.21
CA ALA A 88 12.16 5.32 -15.18
C ALA A 88 12.85 4.97 -16.52
N SER A 89 13.78 4.01 -16.52
CA SER A 89 14.41 3.49 -17.74
C SER A 89 13.42 2.87 -18.72
N ALA A 90 12.33 2.29 -18.21
CA ALA A 90 11.25 1.70 -19.00
C ALA A 90 10.23 2.74 -19.49
N LYS A 91 10.29 3.99 -19.00
CA LYS A 91 9.33 5.08 -19.28
C LYS A 91 7.87 4.64 -19.10
N PRO A 92 7.51 4.04 -17.96
CA PRO A 92 6.17 3.51 -17.76
C PRO A 92 5.13 4.63 -17.72
N THR A 93 3.90 4.31 -18.15
CA THR A 93 2.73 5.16 -17.93
C THR A 93 2.13 4.85 -16.58
N TYR A 94 1.89 5.86 -15.74
CA TYR A 94 1.23 5.72 -14.44
C TYR A 94 -0.20 6.25 -14.50
N LEU A 95 -1.17 5.41 -14.19
CA LEU A 95 -2.58 5.75 -14.03
C LEU A 95 -2.92 5.62 -12.53
N LEU A 96 -2.63 6.68 -11.77
CA LEU A 96 -2.84 6.74 -10.32
C LEU A 96 -4.23 7.24 -9.97
N ASN A 97 -4.65 6.98 -8.71
CA ASN A 97 -5.97 7.33 -8.20
C ASN A 97 -7.10 6.72 -9.05
N ARG A 98 -6.89 5.50 -9.55
CA ARG A 98 -7.82 4.76 -10.39
C ARG A 98 -7.87 3.30 -9.98
N THR A 99 -9.07 2.81 -9.74
CA THR A 99 -9.30 1.42 -9.32
C THR A 99 -9.59 0.54 -10.53
N ALA A 100 -8.79 -0.51 -10.72
CA ALA A 100 -9.08 -1.58 -11.66
C ALA A 100 -10.32 -2.34 -11.18
N ASN A 101 -11.41 -2.35 -11.95
CA ASN A 101 -12.70 -2.87 -11.53
C ASN A 101 -13.28 -3.98 -12.42
N ALA A 102 -12.83 -4.08 -13.66
CA ALA A 102 -13.30 -5.12 -14.57
C ALA A 102 -12.16 -5.68 -15.41
N LEU A 103 -12.08 -6.99 -15.53
CA LEU A 103 -11.09 -7.71 -16.36
C LEU A 103 -11.82 -8.57 -17.38
N THR A 104 -11.46 -8.41 -18.65
CA THR A 104 -11.86 -9.28 -19.73
C THR A 104 -10.62 -9.85 -20.39
N VAL A 105 -10.64 -11.16 -20.66
CA VAL A 105 -9.56 -11.89 -21.33
C VAL A 105 -10.08 -12.48 -22.62
N ASP A 106 -9.36 -12.28 -23.70
CA ASP A 106 -9.64 -12.89 -25.01
C ASP A 106 -8.37 -13.56 -25.58
N ASP A 107 -8.45 -14.06 -26.81
CA ASP A 107 -7.35 -14.76 -27.46
C ASP A 107 -6.14 -13.83 -27.74
N ASP A 108 -6.39 -12.55 -27.94
CA ASP A 108 -5.39 -11.57 -28.36
C ASP A 108 -4.77 -10.82 -27.16
N GLY A 109 -5.49 -10.73 -26.05
CA GLY A 109 -5.01 -9.95 -24.91
C GLY A 109 -5.95 -9.88 -23.72
N VAL A 110 -5.85 -8.79 -23.01
CA VAL A 110 -6.65 -8.45 -21.83
C VAL A 110 -7.15 -7.01 -21.92
N THR A 111 -8.34 -6.76 -21.44
CA THR A 111 -8.90 -5.42 -21.29
C THR A 111 -9.24 -5.19 -19.83
N MET A 112 -8.70 -4.12 -19.25
CA MET A 112 -8.95 -3.71 -17.88
C MET A 112 -9.77 -2.42 -17.88
N GLY A 113 -10.97 -2.48 -17.31
CA GLY A 113 -11.79 -1.30 -17.03
C GLY A 113 -11.39 -0.66 -15.70
N LEU A 114 -11.37 0.67 -15.66
CA LEU A 114 -11.09 1.47 -14.47
C LEU A 114 -12.37 2.18 -13.99
N ASP A 115 -12.37 2.61 -12.74
CA ASP A 115 -13.54 3.24 -12.08
C ASP A 115 -13.94 4.60 -12.66
N ASP A 116 -13.05 5.25 -13.41
CA ASP A 116 -13.32 6.50 -14.13
C ASP A 116 -13.84 6.29 -15.58
N GLY A 117 -14.03 5.04 -15.98
CA GLY A 117 -14.44 4.67 -17.34
C GLY A 117 -13.30 4.52 -18.34
N THR A 118 -12.06 4.72 -17.93
CA THR A 118 -10.86 4.44 -18.75
C THR A 118 -10.74 2.93 -18.99
N GLU A 119 -10.32 2.54 -20.19
CA GLU A 119 -9.95 1.15 -20.52
C GLU A 119 -8.45 1.07 -20.81
N VAL A 120 -7.81 0.01 -20.29
CA VAL A 120 -6.43 -0.33 -20.64
C VAL A 120 -6.43 -1.66 -21.37
N ARG A 121 -5.98 -1.67 -22.62
CA ARG A 121 -5.78 -2.87 -23.43
C ARG A 121 -4.31 -3.28 -23.39
N ALA A 122 -4.06 -4.52 -23.01
CA ALA A 122 -2.72 -5.07 -22.89
C ALA A 122 -2.66 -6.50 -23.46
N LYS A 123 -1.49 -6.96 -23.82
CA LYS A 123 -1.28 -8.36 -24.22
C LYS A 123 -1.27 -9.28 -23.01
N VAL A 124 -0.80 -8.78 -21.86
CA VAL A 124 -0.69 -9.49 -20.58
C VAL A 124 -0.94 -8.55 -19.43
N VAL A 125 -1.49 -9.05 -18.32
CA VAL A 125 -1.58 -8.32 -17.05
C VAL A 125 -0.85 -9.09 -15.95
N ILE A 126 -0.14 -8.34 -15.08
CA ILE A 126 0.44 -8.83 -13.84
C ILE A 126 -0.23 -8.09 -12.67
N VAL A 127 -0.86 -8.83 -11.77
CA VAL A 127 -1.49 -8.27 -10.56
C VAL A 127 -0.47 -8.25 -9.43
N THR A 128 -0.09 -7.06 -8.99
CA THR A 128 0.84 -6.79 -7.87
C THR A 128 0.17 -5.96 -6.78
N ALA A 129 -1.12 -6.15 -6.59
CA ALA A 129 -2.00 -5.28 -5.79
C ALA A 129 -1.82 -5.42 -4.25
N GLY A 130 -0.81 -6.18 -3.78
CA GLY A 130 -0.49 -6.31 -2.37
C GLY A 130 -1.65 -6.83 -1.54
N ILE A 131 -2.22 -6.01 -0.66
CA ILE A 131 -3.42 -6.34 0.13
C ILE A 131 -4.73 -5.88 -0.52
N GLY A 132 -4.69 -5.38 -1.75
CA GLY A 132 -5.81 -4.75 -2.44
C GLY A 132 -6.00 -3.28 -2.05
N LYS A 133 -7.16 -2.71 -2.40
CA LYS A 133 -7.54 -1.37 -1.91
C LYS A 133 -7.72 -1.44 -0.40
N PHE A 134 -7.06 -0.57 0.33
CA PHE A 134 -7.15 -0.55 1.79
C PHE A 134 -7.64 0.81 2.29
N THR A 135 -8.45 0.75 3.36
CA THR A 135 -8.99 1.93 4.03
C THR A 135 -8.61 1.86 5.50
N PRO A 136 -8.12 2.94 6.11
CA PRO A 136 -7.85 2.99 7.53
C PRO A 136 -9.12 2.65 8.33
N ARG A 137 -8.97 1.94 9.44
CA ARG A 137 -10.07 1.76 10.39
C ARG A 137 -10.31 3.08 11.10
N PRO A 138 -11.53 3.63 11.06
CA PRO A 138 -11.82 4.90 11.69
C PRO A 138 -11.62 4.83 13.21
N LEU A 139 -11.16 5.93 13.78
CA LEU A 139 -11.23 6.15 15.22
C LEU A 139 -12.69 6.53 15.57
N PRO A 140 -13.38 5.79 16.45
CA PRO A 140 -14.81 6.07 16.73
C PRO A 140 -15.11 7.51 17.17
N ALA A 141 -14.17 8.14 17.91
CA ALA A 141 -14.26 9.51 18.34
C ALA A 141 -13.69 10.53 17.33
N GLY A 142 -13.27 10.08 16.14
CA GLY A 142 -12.49 10.89 15.20
C GLY A 142 -13.29 11.53 14.07
N ASP A 143 -14.61 11.34 14.03
CA ASP A 143 -15.45 11.90 12.97
C ASP A 143 -15.31 13.42 12.86
N GLY A 144 -15.00 13.89 11.63
CA GLY A 144 -14.77 15.31 11.34
C GLY A 144 -13.41 15.87 11.77
N TRP A 145 -12.49 15.06 12.29
CA TRP A 145 -11.14 15.47 12.69
C TRP A 145 -10.03 15.05 11.73
N GLU A 146 -10.35 14.31 10.68
CA GLU A 146 -9.42 14.02 9.59
C GLU A 146 -8.90 15.31 8.98
N ASP A 147 -7.61 15.40 8.68
CA ASP A 147 -6.91 16.61 8.22
C ASP A 147 -6.91 17.80 9.22
N ARG A 148 -7.47 17.59 10.42
CA ARG A 148 -7.53 18.57 11.50
C ARG A 148 -6.78 18.13 12.75
N GLY A 149 -5.74 17.31 12.55
CA GLY A 149 -4.89 16.75 13.61
C GLY A 149 -5.10 15.25 13.85
N LEU A 150 -6.12 14.62 13.28
CA LEU A 150 -6.26 13.16 13.23
C LEU A 150 -5.67 12.63 11.94
N VAL A 151 -4.75 11.67 12.07
CA VAL A 151 -4.12 10.93 10.96
C VAL A 151 -4.13 9.42 11.25
N PHE A 152 -3.95 8.61 10.22
CA PHE A 152 -3.94 7.15 10.34
C PHE A 152 -2.54 6.54 10.19
N PHE A 153 -1.56 7.34 9.82
CA PHE A 153 -0.14 6.99 9.68
C PHE A 153 0.72 8.25 9.80
N VAL A 154 2.02 8.05 9.96
CA VAL A 154 2.99 9.16 10.11
C VAL A 154 3.71 9.35 8.77
N PRO A 155 3.37 10.38 7.98
CA PRO A 155 3.96 10.60 6.66
C PRO A 155 5.37 11.21 6.75
N SER A 156 5.65 12.02 7.76
CA SER A 156 6.95 12.64 8.02
C SER A 156 7.11 12.92 9.50
N PHE A 157 8.30 12.67 10.05
CA PHE A 157 8.59 12.96 11.46
C PHE A 157 8.67 14.46 11.75
N ASP A 158 9.05 15.27 10.76
CA ASP A 158 9.19 16.73 10.92
C ASP A 158 7.88 17.41 11.33
N GLU A 159 6.75 16.82 10.94
CA GLU A 159 5.42 17.33 11.30
C GLU A 159 5.10 17.19 12.79
N TYR A 160 5.83 16.36 13.53
CA TYR A 160 5.57 16.04 14.93
C TYR A 160 6.57 16.69 15.89
N VAL A 161 7.57 17.42 15.37
CA VAL A 161 8.57 18.10 16.19
C VAL A 161 7.90 19.04 17.18
N GLY A 162 8.16 18.79 18.48
CA GLY A 162 7.64 19.62 19.56
C GLY A 162 6.15 19.52 19.85
N LYS A 163 5.42 18.61 19.18
CA LYS A 163 3.98 18.39 19.42
C LYS A 163 3.74 17.37 20.53
N ASP A 164 2.62 17.49 21.22
CA ASP A 164 2.04 16.44 22.04
C ASP A 164 1.27 15.50 21.14
N VAL A 165 1.67 14.22 21.12
CA VAL A 165 1.15 13.21 20.19
C VAL A 165 0.42 12.12 20.96
N VAL A 166 -0.81 11.83 20.58
CA VAL A 166 -1.56 10.67 21.07
C VAL A 166 -1.63 9.62 19.99
N ILE A 167 -1.15 8.40 20.30
CA ILE A 167 -1.17 7.26 19.40
C ILE A 167 -2.20 6.26 19.92
N VAL A 168 -3.15 5.86 19.06
CA VAL A 168 -4.22 4.93 19.43
C VAL A 168 -4.00 3.60 18.73
N GLY A 169 -3.71 2.55 19.49
CA GLY A 169 -3.46 1.21 18.95
C GLY A 169 -2.65 0.34 19.88
N GLY A 170 -2.44 -0.91 19.52
CA GLY A 170 -1.67 -1.88 20.31
C GLY A 170 -0.98 -2.95 19.46
N GLY A 171 -0.84 -2.69 18.16
CA GLY A 171 -0.07 -3.48 17.20
C GLY A 171 1.26 -2.83 16.85
N ASP A 172 2.01 -3.49 15.96
CA ASP A 172 3.35 -3.05 15.53
C ASP A 172 3.38 -1.58 15.12
N SER A 173 2.43 -1.11 14.29
CA SER A 173 2.40 0.28 13.84
C SER A 173 2.32 1.29 14.99
N ALA A 174 1.51 1.01 16.02
CA ALA A 174 1.36 1.93 17.15
C ALA A 174 2.66 2.03 17.97
N PHE A 175 3.29 0.90 18.23
CA PHE A 175 4.54 0.84 18.99
C PHE A 175 5.74 1.35 18.18
N ASP A 176 5.79 1.06 16.88
CA ASP A 176 6.83 1.59 15.99
C ASP A 176 6.77 3.12 15.95
N TRP A 177 5.57 3.72 15.80
CA TRP A 177 5.42 5.18 15.82
C TRP A 177 5.77 5.78 17.19
N ALA A 178 5.34 5.16 18.29
CA ALA A 178 5.69 5.63 19.63
C ALA A 178 7.20 5.60 19.85
N HIS A 179 7.88 4.55 19.39
CA HIS A 179 9.34 4.42 19.52
C HIS A 179 10.09 5.43 18.64
N GLN A 180 9.66 5.63 17.39
CA GLN A 180 10.34 6.49 16.43
C GLN A 180 10.11 7.98 16.69
N LEU A 181 8.96 8.35 17.28
CA LEU A 181 8.68 9.74 17.68
C LEU A 181 9.24 10.10 19.06
N ASP A 182 9.79 9.14 19.82
CA ASP A 182 10.45 9.42 21.09
C ASP A 182 11.70 10.29 20.84
N GLY A 183 11.77 11.42 21.57
CA GLY A 183 12.81 12.44 21.36
C GLY A 183 12.56 13.42 20.20
N ILE A 184 11.49 13.22 19.38
CA ILE A 184 11.05 14.15 18.33
C ILE A 184 9.84 14.94 18.81
N ALA A 185 8.81 14.25 19.29
CA ALA A 185 7.62 14.84 19.90
C ALA A 185 7.95 15.43 21.29
N ASN A 186 7.16 16.42 21.72
CA ASN A 186 7.22 16.96 23.08
C ASN A 186 6.78 15.92 24.11
N SER A 187 5.69 15.23 23.84
CA SER A 187 5.20 14.09 24.63
C SER A 187 4.50 13.07 23.75
N ILE A 188 4.49 11.81 24.22
CA ILE A 188 3.77 10.71 23.56
C ILE A 188 2.87 10.06 24.58
N THR A 189 1.59 9.92 24.23
CA THR A 189 0.61 9.11 24.95
C THR A 189 0.15 7.98 24.04
N LEU A 190 0.43 6.72 24.39
CA LEU A 190 -0.06 5.55 23.66
C LEU A 190 -1.29 4.99 24.38
N VAL A 191 -2.42 4.96 23.68
CA VAL A 191 -3.70 4.50 24.23
C VAL A 191 -4.09 3.16 23.64
N HIS A 192 -4.32 2.15 24.49
CA HIS A 192 -4.76 0.84 24.05
C HIS A 192 -5.91 0.29 24.91
N ARG A 193 -6.90 -0.30 24.23
CA ARG A 193 -8.12 -0.85 24.89
C ARG A 193 -7.91 -2.11 25.72
N ARG A 194 -6.73 -2.72 25.65
CA ARG A 194 -6.39 -3.97 26.39
C ARG A 194 -5.09 -3.73 27.15
N ASP A 195 -4.77 -4.69 28.04
CA ASP A 195 -3.49 -4.76 28.73
C ASP A 195 -2.46 -5.67 28.03
N GLN A 196 -2.82 -6.25 26.89
CA GLN A 196 -1.96 -7.11 26.07
C GLN A 196 -1.75 -6.49 24.70
N PHE A 197 -0.51 -6.42 24.28
CA PHE A 197 -0.11 -5.86 23.00
C PHE A 197 0.13 -6.97 21.96
N ARG A 198 -0.06 -6.63 20.69
CA ARG A 198 0.23 -7.51 19.54
C ARG A 198 1.52 -7.14 18.83
N ALA A 199 2.18 -6.09 19.28
CA ALA A 199 3.43 -5.61 18.72
C ALA A 199 4.59 -6.54 19.11
N HIS A 200 5.67 -6.45 18.34
CA HIS A 200 6.90 -7.17 18.61
C HIS A 200 7.46 -6.81 19.99
N GLN A 201 7.81 -7.81 20.80
CA GLN A 201 8.14 -7.64 22.22
C GLN A 201 9.29 -6.64 22.43
N ALA A 202 10.32 -6.67 21.60
CA ALA A 202 11.46 -5.75 21.75
C ALA A 202 11.05 -4.27 21.59
N THR A 203 10.11 -3.97 20.66
CA THR A 203 9.58 -2.61 20.49
C THR A 203 8.67 -2.21 21.65
N VAL A 204 7.87 -3.15 22.15
CA VAL A 204 7.05 -2.94 23.36
C VAL A 204 7.93 -2.56 24.54
N ASP A 205 8.99 -3.34 24.81
CA ASP A 205 9.91 -3.11 25.92
C ASP A 205 10.62 -1.76 25.79
N ALA A 206 11.02 -1.37 24.57
CA ALA A 206 11.64 -0.07 24.30
C ALA A 206 10.70 1.09 24.61
N VAL A 207 9.42 1.01 24.17
CA VAL A 207 8.43 2.05 24.44
C VAL A 207 8.08 2.14 25.93
N LEU A 208 7.94 1.00 26.62
CA LEU A 208 7.68 0.97 28.06
C LEU A 208 8.84 1.51 28.88
N ALA A 209 10.08 1.42 28.38
CA ALA A 209 11.27 1.98 29.00
C ALA A 209 11.51 3.48 28.66
N SER A 210 10.78 4.01 27.69
CA SER A 210 10.88 5.41 27.24
C SER A 210 10.07 6.37 28.13
N LYS A 211 9.96 7.63 27.71
CA LYS A 211 9.10 8.64 28.39
C LYS A 211 7.66 8.60 27.95
N ALA A 212 7.28 7.70 27.04
CA ALA A 212 5.92 7.59 26.57
C ALA A 212 4.96 7.16 27.69
N ASP A 213 3.83 7.84 27.80
CA ASP A 213 2.76 7.50 28.73
C ASP A 213 1.87 6.42 28.09
N VAL A 214 1.94 5.18 28.57
CA VAL A 214 1.17 4.06 28.03
C VAL A 214 -0.08 3.82 28.86
N VAL A 215 -1.24 4.19 28.31
CA VAL A 215 -2.56 4.09 28.95
C VAL A 215 -3.29 2.88 28.38
N THR A 216 -3.38 1.82 29.18
CA THR A 216 -4.06 0.57 28.81
C THR A 216 -5.49 0.50 29.39
N LYS A 217 -6.30 -0.46 28.89
CA LYS A 217 -7.72 -0.60 29.26
C LYS A 217 -8.46 0.73 29.11
N ALA A 218 -8.19 1.43 28.02
CA ALA A 218 -8.65 2.78 27.78
C ALA A 218 -8.97 3.03 26.32
N GLN A 219 -9.85 3.95 26.05
CA GLN A 219 -10.23 4.37 24.71
C GLN A 219 -10.27 5.90 24.62
N VAL A 220 -9.89 6.45 23.47
CA VAL A 220 -10.12 7.84 23.17
C VAL A 220 -11.62 8.02 22.90
N THR A 221 -12.28 8.85 23.69
CA THR A 221 -13.74 9.07 23.66
C THR A 221 -14.13 10.40 23.06
N ALA A 222 -13.23 11.39 23.03
CA ALA A 222 -13.43 12.65 22.32
C ALA A 222 -12.10 13.26 21.86
N LEU A 223 -12.15 13.96 20.75
CA LEU A 223 -11.13 14.91 20.29
C LEU A 223 -11.70 16.31 20.51
N LEU A 224 -10.88 17.20 21.07
CA LEU A 224 -11.31 18.54 21.50
C LEU A 224 -10.37 19.60 20.89
N GLY A 225 -10.92 20.73 20.46
CA GLY A 225 -10.17 21.85 19.91
C GLY A 225 -11.05 22.77 19.07
N ASP A 226 -10.51 23.92 18.70
CA ASP A 226 -11.15 24.89 17.81
C ASP A 226 -10.47 24.87 16.42
N GLY A 227 -11.08 24.14 15.47
CA GLY A 227 -10.56 24.01 14.11
C GLY A 227 -9.46 22.96 13.93
N HIS A 228 -8.72 22.61 14.96
CA HIS A 228 -7.67 21.59 15.01
C HIS A 228 -7.68 20.88 16.36
N VAL A 229 -7.19 19.63 16.42
CA VAL A 229 -7.09 18.91 17.70
C VAL A 229 -6.10 19.62 18.62
N GLU A 230 -6.53 19.87 19.87
CA GLU A 230 -5.72 20.46 20.94
C GLU A 230 -5.61 19.54 22.14
N LYS A 231 -6.62 18.70 22.38
CA LYS A 231 -6.69 17.74 23.49
C LYS A 231 -7.48 16.51 23.08
N VAL A 232 -7.25 15.43 23.81
CA VAL A 232 -8.07 14.22 23.74
C VAL A 232 -8.63 13.87 25.10
N GLU A 233 -9.84 13.34 25.12
CA GLU A 233 -10.44 12.70 26.26
C GLU A 233 -10.24 11.18 26.16
N ILE A 234 -9.76 10.57 27.21
CA ILE A 234 -9.45 9.14 27.29
C ILE A 234 -10.26 8.58 28.45
N THR A 235 -11.13 7.61 28.19
CA THR A 235 -11.91 6.95 29.21
C THR A 235 -11.34 5.54 29.45
N LYS A 236 -11.03 5.23 30.72
CA LYS A 236 -10.61 3.90 31.14
C LYS A 236 -11.80 2.98 31.44
N ASP A 237 -11.56 1.68 31.44
CA ASP A 237 -12.58 0.66 31.73
C ASP A 237 -13.19 0.79 33.14
N ASP A 238 -12.46 1.38 34.11
CA ASP A 238 -12.95 1.67 35.47
C ASP A 238 -13.77 2.95 35.57
N GLY A 239 -13.95 3.69 34.46
CA GLY A 239 -14.70 4.93 34.37
C GLY A 239 -13.88 6.19 34.64
N GLU A 240 -12.58 6.08 34.92
CA GLU A 240 -11.70 7.25 35.02
C GLU A 240 -11.59 7.96 33.67
N VAL A 241 -11.73 9.28 33.66
CA VAL A 241 -11.59 10.12 32.47
C VAL A 241 -10.33 10.96 32.60
N LEU A 242 -9.43 10.82 31.62
CA LEU A 242 -8.20 11.59 31.50
C LEU A 242 -8.32 12.57 30.34
N VAL A 243 -7.84 13.79 30.51
CA VAL A 243 -7.71 14.76 29.42
C VAL A 243 -6.22 15.01 29.19
N LYS A 244 -5.76 14.75 27.98
CA LYS A 244 -4.35 14.91 27.58
C LYS A 244 -4.22 15.96 26.47
N PRO A 245 -3.16 16.79 26.48
CA PRO A 245 -2.85 17.64 25.33
C PRO A 245 -2.54 16.77 24.12
N ALA A 246 -2.97 17.22 22.94
CA ALA A 246 -2.69 16.53 21.69
C ALA A 246 -2.82 17.49 20.50
N GLN A 247 -1.73 17.82 19.86
CA GLN A 247 -1.76 18.56 18.59
C GLN A 247 -1.75 17.59 17.38
N ALA A 248 -1.52 16.30 17.64
CA ALA A 248 -1.67 15.24 16.66
C ALA A 248 -2.20 13.96 17.32
N VAL A 249 -3.12 13.29 16.64
CA VAL A 249 -3.64 11.97 17.01
C VAL A 249 -3.39 11.02 15.87
N VAL A 250 -2.64 9.95 16.15
CA VAL A 250 -2.32 8.88 15.17
C VAL A 250 -3.19 7.66 15.49
N ALA A 251 -4.20 7.40 14.66
CA ALA A 251 -5.08 6.23 14.82
C ALA A 251 -4.47 4.99 14.15
N ALA A 252 -3.55 4.31 14.83
CA ALA A 252 -2.88 3.10 14.37
C ALA A 252 -3.75 1.84 14.62
N LEU A 253 -5.00 1.85 14.13
CA LEU A 253 -6.02 0.82 14.35
C LEU A 253 -6.01 -0.27 13.26
N GLY A 254 -5.09 -0.17 12.30
CA GLY A 254 -4.98 -1.05 11.14
C GLY A 254 -5.95 -0.64 10.02
N PHE A 255 -6.04 -1.51 9.01
CA PHE A 255 -6.75 -1.25 7.76
C PHE A 255 -7.79 -2.31 7.48
N VAL A 256 -8.78 -1.96 6.69
CA VAL A 256 -9.68 -2.89 6.01
C VAL A 256 -9.20 -3.00 4.57
N ALA A 257 -8.81 -4.21 4.19
CA ALA A 257 -8.42 -4.49 2.81
C ALA A 257 -9.64 -4.93 2.01
N ASP A 258 -9.84 -4.34 0.84
CA ASP A 258 -10.93 -4.64 -0.08
C ASP A 258 -10.35 -5.24 -1.37
N LEU A 259 -10.80 -6.45 -1.66
CA LEU A 259 -10.48 -7.22 -2.87
C LEU A 259 -11.75 -7.48 -3.70
N SER A 260 -12.87 -6.84 -3.38
CA SER A 260 -14.17 -7.12 -3.98
C SER A 260 -14.13 -7.00 -5.51
N ALA A 261 -13.49 -5.95 -6.03
CA ALA A 261 -13.34 -5.75 -7.47
C ALA A 261 -12.65 -6.94 -8.17
N MET A 262 -11.62 -7.53 -7.54
CA MET A 262 -10.86 -8.64 -8.14
C MET A 262 -11.60 -9.98 -8.09
N LYS A 263 -12.58 -10.14 -7.19
CA LYS A 263 -13.36 -11.38 -7.09
C LYS A 263 -14.21 -11.63 -8.32
N ASP A 264 -14.65 -10.57 -8.96
CA ASP A 264 -15.49 -10.64 -10.17
C ASP A 264 -14.65 -10.87 -11.45
N TRP A 265 -13.32 -10.88 -11.36
CA TRP A 265 -12.45 -11.14 -12.51
C TRP A 265 -12.35 -12.62 -12.91
N GLY A 266 -12.92 -13.53 -12.11
CA GLY A 266 -12.84 -14.97 -12.36
C GLY A 266 -11.52 -15.61 -11.91
N LEU A 267 -10.73 -14.91 -11.11
CA LEU A 267 -9.51 -15.45 -10.52
C LEU A 267 -9.81 -16.45 -9.40
N GLU A 268 -8.99 -17.48 -9.29
CA GLU A 268 -9.03 -18.40 -8.15
C GLU A 268 -8.28 -17.83 -6.94
N PHE A 269 -8.97 -17.84 -5.79
CA PHE A 269 -8.44 -17.37 -4.52
C PHE A 269 -8.28 -18.50 -3.51
N ASP A 270 -7.23 -18.42 -2.71
CA ASP A 270 -7.19 -19.03 -1.39
C ASP A 270 -7.37 -17.93 -0.33
N LYS A 271 -8.53 -17.94 0.35
CA LYS A 271 -8.96 -16.88 1.29
C LYS A 271 -8.94 -15.50 0.65
N ARG A 272 -7.82 -14.79 0.71
CA ARG A 272 -7.65 -13.42 0.25
C ARG A 272 -6.54 -13.24 -0.78
N HIS A 273 -5.95 -14.32 -1.24
CA HIS A 273 -4.79 -14.28 -2.11
C HIS A 273 -5.06 -15.05 -3.39
N ILE A 274 -4.53 -14.54 -4.49
CA ILE A 274 -4.66 -15.14 -5.81
C ILE A 274 -3.77 -16.38 -5.87
N LYS A 275 -4.34 -17.54 -6.22
CA LYS A 275 -3.56 -18.75 -6.44
C LYS A 275 -2.72 -18.63 -7.70
N VAL A 276 -1.45 -18.99 -7.60
CA VAL A 276 -0.53 -19.02 -8.73
C VAL A 276 0.30 -20.30 -8.73
N ASP A 277 0.81 -20.66 -9.90
CA ASP A 277 1.81 -21.72 -10.06
C ASP A 277 3.24 -21.18 -9.84
N THR A 278 4.25 -22.03 -10.00
CA THR A 278 5.68 -21.66 -9.86
C THR A 278 6.17 -20.68 -10.93
N ALA A 279 5.43 -20.52 -12.03
CA ALA A 279 5.67 -19.52 -13.06
C ALA A 279 4.84 -18.23 -12.82
N THR A 280 4.19 -18.15 -11.65
CA THR A 280 3.31 -17.04 -11.25
C THR A 280 2.04 -16.87 -12.10
N ARG A 281 1.65 -17.90 -12.86
CA ARG A 281 0.42 -17.91 -13.65
C ARG A 281 -0.79 -18.10 -12.76
N THR A 282 -1.85 -17.36 -13.05
CA THR A 282 -3.19 -17.60 -12.45
C THR A 282 -3.95 -18.68 -13.25
N ASN A 283 -5.18 -18.94 -12.87
CA ASN A 283 -6.12 -19.77 -13.64
C ASN A 283 -6.58 -19.15 -14.96
N LEU A 284 -6.42 -17.82 -15.13
CA LEU A 284 -6.79 -17.14 -16.36
C LEU A 284 -5.58 -17.04 -17.32
N PRO A 285 -5.78 -17.26 -18.62
CA PRO A 285 -4.70 -17.06 -19.59
C PRO A 285 -4.28 -15.59 -19.63
N ARG A 286 -2.99 -15.32 -19.88
CA ARG A 286 -2.42 -13.96 -19.96
C ARG A 286 -2.51 -13.15 -18.66
N VAL A 287 -2.91 -13.77 -17.54
CA VAL A 287 -3.02 -13.13 -16.22
C VAL A 287 -2.05 -13.79 -15.25
N PHE A 288 -1.13 -13.00 -14.74
CA PHE A 288 -0.12 -13.38 -13.75
C PHE A 288 -0.37 -12.60 -12.46
N ALA A 289 0.21 -13.06 -11.36
CA ALA A 289 0.22 -12.28 -10.12
C ALA A 289 1.55 -12.46 -9.39
N ALA A 290 1.97 -11.44 -8.64
CA ALA A 290 3.23 -11.42 -7.89
C ALA A 290 3.12 -10.57 -6.62
N GLY A 291 3.98 -10.82 -5.64
CA GLY A 291 3.99 -10.10 -4.37
C GLY A 291 2.96 -10.62 -3.37
N ASP A 292 2.60 -9.79 -2.41
CA ASP A 292 1.79 -10.19 -1.25
C ASP A 292 0.38 -10.67 -1.60
N ILE A 293 -0.12 -10.32 -2.79
CA ILE A 293 -1.43 -10.74 -3.26
C ILE A 293 -1.49 -12.25 -3.61
N THR A 294 -0.34 -12.91 -3.77
CA THR A 294 -0.27 -14.29 -4.25
C THR A 294 -0.29 -15.33 -3.13
N GLU A 295 -0.73 -16.55 -3.48
CA GLU A 295 -0.65 -17.74 -2.65
C GLU A 295 -0.20 -18.94 -3.46
N TYR A 296 0.79 -19.66 -2.92
CA TYR A 296 1.29 -20.94 -3.37
C TYR A 296 1.98 -21.65 -2.21
N GLU A 297 2.26 -22.96 -2.34
CA GLU A 297 2.93 -23.73 -1.30
C GLU A 297 4.31 -23.15 -0.95
N GLY A 298 4.55 -22.83 0.31
CA GLY A 298 5.80 -22.23 0.78
C GLY A 298 5.89 -20.72 0.61
N LYS A 299 4.80 -20.03 0.28
CA LYS A 299 4.76 -18.57 0.15
C LYS A 299 5.22 -17.85 1.41
N VAL A 300 6.18 -16.93 1.23
CA VAL A 300 6.61 -15.96 2.25
C VAL A 300 6.37 -14.55 1.73
N ARG A 301 5.72 -13.70 2.55
CA ARG A 301 5.36 -12.32 2.17
C ARG A 301 6.44 -11.36 2.59
N LEU A 302 7.44 -11.21 1.74
CA LEU A 302 8.54 -10.24 1.83
C LEU A 302 8.66 -9.47 0.52
N ILE A 303 9.08 -8.22 0.59
CA ILE A 303 9.37 -7.40 -0.61
C ILE A 303 10.38 -8.11 -1.52
N ALA A 304 11.43 -8.68 -0.93
CA ALA A 304 12.46 -9.41 -1.67
C ALA A 304 11.93 -10.63 -2.45
N VAL A 305 10.95 -11.36 -1.87
CA VAL A 305 10.28 -12.47 -2.57
C VAL A 305 9.43 -11.93 -3.72
N GLY A 306 8.70 -10.84 -3.50
CA GLY A 306 7.90 -10.17 -4.53
C GLY A 306 8.71 -9.73 -5.74
N PHE A 307 9.96 -9.30 -5.56
CA PHE A 307 10.87 -8.97 -6.67
C PHE A 307 11.19 -10.21 -7.54
N GLY A 308 11.49 -11.33 -6.92
CA GLY A 308 11.73 -12.58 -7.64
C GLY A 308 10.49 -13.06 -8.40
N GLU A 309 9.33 -12.99 -7.75
CA GLU A 309 8.06 -13.38 -8.36
C GLU A 309 7.71 -12.52 -9.58
N VAL A 310 7.80 -11.18 -9.47
CA VAL A 310 7.44 -10.31 -10.59
C VAL A 310 8.44 -10.45 -11.76
N ALA A 311 9.72 -10.67 -11.48
CA ALA A 311 10.69 -10.99 -12.52
C ALA A 311 10.34 -12.31 -13.24
N THR A 312 9.91 -13.32 -12.49
CA THR A 312 9.42 -14.59 -13.05
C THR A 312 8.17 -14.36 -13.90
N ALA A 313 7.21 -13.55 -13.41
CA ALA A 313 6.00 -13.20 -14.15
C ALA A 313 6.32 -12.53 -15.49
N VAL A 314 7.16 -11.50 -15.50
CA VAL A 314 7.57 -10.76 -16.71
C VAL A 314 8.25 -11.71 -17.71
N ASN A 315 9.14 -12.58 -17.24
CA ASN A 315 9.82 -13.54 -18.11
C ASN A 315 8.87 -14.56 -18.72
N ASN A 316 7.90 -15.06 -17.98
CA ASN A 316 6.89 -15.99 -18.50
C ASN A 316 5.82 -15.29 -19.36
N ALA A 317 5.62 -13.99 -19.20
CA ALA A 317 4.77 -13.17 -20.06
C ALA A 317 5.42 -12.88 -21.42
N ALA A 318 6.75 -12.80 -21.50
CA ALA A 318 7.46 -12.40 -22.70
C ALA A 318 7.11 -13.19 -23.96
N PRO A 319 7.04 -14.55 -23.96
CA PRO A 319 6.65 -15.30 -25.13
C PRO A 319 5.19 -15.07 -25.58
N LEU A 320 4.32 -14.63 -24.67
CA LEU A 320 2.94 -14.27 -25.00
C LEU A 320 2.83 -12.89 -25.66
N ILE A 321 3.82 -12.03 -25.42
CA ILE A 321 3.89 -10.65 -25.95
C ILE A 321 4.71 -10.66 -27.25
N PHE A 322 5.85 -11.32 -27.21
CA PHE A 322 6.81 -11.46 -28.31
C PHE A 322 7.05 -12.95 -28.58
N PRO A 323 6.34 -13.61 -29.49
CA PRO A 323 6.42 -15.06 -29.71
C PRO A 323 7.82 -15.59 -30.02
N ASP A 324 8.69 -14.74 -30.57
CA ASP A 324 10.09 -15.11 -30.91
C ASP A 324 11.03 -15.04 -29.71
N GLN A 325 10.59 -14.53 -28.56
CA GLN A 325 11.39 -14.45 -27.34
C GLN A 325 11.17 -15.68 -26.45
N GLY A 326 12.28 -16.22 -25.91
CA GLY A 326 12.22 -17.23 -24.85
C GLY A 326 11.90 -16.67 -23.48
N VAL A 327 11.63 -17.58 -22.52
CA VAL A 327 11.42 -17.21 -21.11
C VAL A 327 12.68 -16.58 -20.51
N PHE A 328 13.87 -17.17 -20.77
CA PHE A 328 15.13 -16.64 -20.26
C PHE A 328 15.75 -15.63 -21.26
N PRO A 329 15.97 -14.37 -20.84
CA PRO A 329 16.46 -13.31 -21.74
C PRO A 329 17.98 -13.26 -21.93
N GLY A 330 18.74 -14.12 -21.26
CA GLY A 330 20.17 -13.91 -21.02
C GLY A 330 20.43 -13.05 -19.78
N HIS A 331 21.68 -12.74 -19.52
CA HIS A 331 22.08 -11.89 -18.40
C HIS A 331 22.11 -10.40 -18.81
N SER A 332 21.72 -9.50 -17.90
CA SER A 332 21.71 -8.05 -18.15
C SER A 332 23.10 -7.47 -18.49
N SER A 333 24.16 -8.19 -18.11
CA SER A 333 25.55 -7.82 -18.44
C SER A 333 26.01 -8.24 -19.85
N GLU A 334 25.21 -9.01 -20.59
CA GLU A 334 25.52 -9.50 -21.93
C GLU A 334 24.91 -8.62 -23.04
N GLY A 335 24.09 -7.64 -22.68
CA GLY A 335 23.46 -6.68 -23.58
C GLY A 335 24.15 -5.32 -23.53
N SER A 336 25.31 -5.19 -24.19
CA SER A 336 25.98 -3.90 -24.44
C SER A 336 26.26 -3.73 -25.91
#